data_746dd429a1179f6ac677d7e1d3e86408
#
_entry.id   746dd429a1179f6ac677d7e1d3e86408
#
_cell.length_a   1.000
_cell.length_b   1.000
_cell.length_c   1.000
_cell.angle_alpha   90.00
_cell.angle_beta   90.00
_cell.angle_gamma   90.00
#
_symmetry.space_group_name_H-M   'P 1'
#
loop_
_entity.id
_entity.type
_entity.pdbx_description
1 polymer ?
#
loop_
_entity_poly.entity_id
_entity_poly.type
_entity_poly.pdbx_seq_one_letter_code
_entity_poly.pdbx_strand_id
1 'polypeptide(L)'
;INRDIFSNVKFTFVRQKTQNGLGDAIAHSEHLIQEEAFAIILADDLIINNPSCISQLMKIHEENECSVIGVNEVPENETEKYGVISIDEPSSTNNSYVLKDIVEKPQSNAPSNLAVVGRYVLSSKIFKYLKNLEPSVGGEVQLTDAIKLMLNDEKVIGYLYEGTKFDCGSRHGYVNAIKHLAKEILDD
;
A
#
# COMPACT_ATOMS: atom_id res chain seq x y z
N ILE A 1 26.19 -7.91 -7.18
CA ILE A 1 24.82 -7.61 -7.64
C ILE A 1 24.72 -8.17 -9.03
N ASN A 2 23.81 -9.11 -9.22
CA ASN A 2 23.61 -9.76 -10.52
C ASN A 2 22.99 -8.73 -11.47
N ARG A 3 23.78 -8.18 -12.41
CA ARG A 3 23.35 -7.14 -13.36
C ARG A 3 22.24 -7.63 -14.31
N ASP A 4 22.15 -8.94 -14.51
CA ASP A 4 21.20 -9.55 -15.45
C ASP A 4 19.75 -9.46 -14.96
N ILE A 5 19.49 -9.40 -13.64
CA ILE A 5 18.15 -9.26 -13.05
C ILE A 5 17.49 -7.94 -13.46
N PHE A 6 18.28 -6.88 -13.67
CA PHE A 6 17.78 -5.52 -13.97
C PHE A 6 17.94 -5.12 -15.43
N SER A 7 18.43 -5.99 -16.31
CA SER A 7 18.72 -5.67 -17.71
C SER A 7 17.49 -5.20 -18.48
N ASN A 8 16.29 -5.65 -18.10
CA ASN A 8 15.01 -5.33 -18.74
C ASN A 8 14.17 -4.31 -17.95
N VAL A 9 14.74 -3.72 -16.88
CA VAL A 9 14.03 -2.73 -16.04
C VAL A 9 14.47 -1.33 -16.40
N LYS A 10 13.51 -0.47 -16.77
CA LYS A 10 13.73 0.96 -17.00
C LYS A 10 13.50 1.71 -15.67
N PHE A 11 14.53 2.42 -15.22
CA PHE A 11 14.43 3.25 -14.03
C PHE A 11 14.20 4.73 -14.42
N THR A 12 13.23 5.35 -13.76
CA THR A 12 12.99 6.79 -13.84
C THR A 12 12.91 7.35 -12.43
N PHE A 13 13.59 8.45 -12.17
CA PHE A 13 13.60 9.10 -10.87
C PHE A 13 12.80 10.40 -10.94
N VAL A 14 11.82 10.54 -10.05
CA VAL A 14 11.02 11.75 -9.90
C VAL A 14 11.32 12.36 -8.53
N ARG A 15 11.61 13.65 -8.51
CA ARG A 15 11.91 14.37 -7.27
C ARG A 15 10.68 15.10 -6.76
N GLN A 16 10.22 14.75 -5.59
CA GLN A 16 9.32 15.59 -4.79
C GLN A 16 10.13 16.74 -4.17
N LYS A 17 9.81 18.00 -4.51
CA LYS A 17 10.58 19.17 -4.04
C LYS A 17 10.35 19.46 -2.57
N THR A 18 9.12 19.30 -2.12
CA THR A 18 8.67 19.52 -0.73
C THR A 18 8.01 18.24 -0.27
N GLN A 19 8.28 17.83 0.96
CA GLN A 19 7.70 16.61 1.54
C GLN A 19 6.25 16.87 1.98
N ASN A 20 5.32 16.81 1.02
CA ASN A 20 3.90 17.10 1.25
C ASN A 20 3.05 15.82 1.42
N GLY A 21 3.67 14.69 1.72
CA GLY A 21 3.00 13.41 1.93
C GLY A 21 3.07 12.44 0.75
N LEU A 22 2.56 11.23 0.96
CA LEU A 22 2.62 10.13 0.00
C LEU A 22 1.77 10.41 -1.25
N GLY A 23 0.57 10.96 -1.07
CA GLY A 23 -0.32 11.31 -2.20
C GLY A 23 0.33 12.30 -3.15
N ASP A 24 1.01 13.33 -2.63
CA ASP A 24 1.76 14.31 -3.43
C ASP A 24 2.93 13.65 -4.16
N ALA A 25 3.69 12.76 -3.50
CA ALA A 25 4.78 12.02 -4.13
C ALA A 25 4.29 11.19 -5.33
N ILE A 26 3.15 10.51 -5.19
CA ILE A 26 2.53 9.72 -6.25
C ILE A 26 2.04 10.65 -7.38
N ALA A 27 1.39 11.77 -7.06
CA ALA A 27 0.91 12.74 -8.05
C ALA A 27 2.02 13.23 -8.98
N HIS A 28 3.26 13.40 -8.49
CA HIS A 28 4.41 13.77 -9.31
C HIS A 28 4.77 12.74 -10.38
N SER A 29 4.34 11.48 -10.24
CA SER A 29 4.63 10.42 -11.21
C SER A 29 3.57 10.28 -12.32
N GLU A 30 2.47 11.03 -12.30
CA GLU A 30 1.35 10.91 -13.25
C GLU A 30 1.80 10.87 -14.70
N HIS A 31 2.72 11.76 -15.09
CA HIS A 31 3.21 11.88 -16.46
C HIS A 31 4.02 10.67 -16.96
N LEU A 32 4.38 9.74 -16.08
CA LEU A 32 5.11 8.51 -16.39
C LEU A 32 4.20 7.31 -16.54
N ILE A 33 2.99 7.36 -15.98
CA ILE A 33 2.04 6.27 -15.99
C ILE A 33 1.15 6.39 -17.22
N GLN A 34 1.24 5.39 -18.10
CA GLN A 34 0.46 5.31 -19.34
C GLN A 34 -0.55 4.16 -19.31
N GLU A 35 -0.39 3.27 -18.36
CA GLU A 35 -1.22 2.08 -18.14
C GLU A 35 -2.50 2.45 -17.37
N GLU A 36 -3.52 1.60 -17.48
CA GLU A 36 -4.79 1.78 -16.76
C GLU A 36 -4.65 1.56 -15.25
N ALA A 37 -3.68 0.75 -14.84
CA ALA A 37 -3.34 0.49 -13.45
C ALA A 37 -1.82 0.40 -13.24
N PHE A 38 -1.37 0.67 -12.02
CA PHE A 38 0.03 0.61 -11.65
C PHE A 38 0.23 0.15 -10.21
N ALA A 39 1.40 -0.41 -9.93
CA ALA A 39 1.76 -0.85 -8.59
C ALA A 39 2.50 0.24 -7.81
N ILE A 40 2.21 0.35 -6.51
CA ILE A 40 2.95 1.19 -5.57
C ILE A 40 3.59 0.29 -4.51
N ILE A 41 4.88 0.49 -4.29
CA ILE A 41 5.67 -0.27 -3.32
C ILE A 41 6.41 0.74 -2.45
N LEU A 42 6.02 0.86 -1.18
CA LEU A 42 6.76 1.67 -0.22
C LEU A 42 8.01 0.91 0.23
N ALA A 43 9.17 1.60 0.16
CA ALA A 43 10.46 0.97 0.35
C ALA A 43 10.75 0.56 1.81
N ASP A 44 10.08 1.18 2.76
CA ASP A 44 10.20 0.91 4.19
C ASP A 44 9.34 -0.27 4.68
N ASP A 45 8.33 -0.68 3.92
CA ASP A 45 7.56 -1.90 4.20
C ASP A 45 8.20 -3.10 3.48
N LEU A 46 9.10 -3.80 4.15
CA LEU A 46 9.66 -5.05 3.63
C LEU A 46 8.68 -6.21 3.92
N ILE A 47 8.16 -6.82 2.87
CA ILE A 47 7.27 -7.99 2.98
C ILE A 47 7.89 -9.17 2.27
N ILE A 48 8.10 -10.26 3.01
CA ILE A 48 8.74 -11.49 2.52
C ILE A 48 7.68 -12.57 2.38
N ASN A 49 7.52 -13.08 1.19
CA ASN A 49 6.70 -14.25 0.85
C ASN A 49 6.99 -14.72 -0.58
N ASN A 50 6.58 -15.93 -0.89
CA ASN A 50 6.56 -16.47 -2.26
C ASN A 50 5.20 -17.13 -2.52
N PRO A 51 4.32 -16.57 -3.41
CA PRO A 51 4.54 -15.38 -4.26
C PRO A 51 4.62 -14.07 -3.45
N SER A 52 5.29 -13.06 -4.00
CA SER A 52 5.45 -11.75 -3.34
C SER A 52 4.09 -11.10 -3.07
N CYS A 53 4.01 -10.24 -2.05
CA CYS A 53 2.77 -9.53 -1.72
C CYS A 53 2.22 -8.77 -2.94
N ILE A 54 3.06 -8.07 -3.70
CA ILE A 54 2.59 -7.33 -4.89
C ILE A 54 2.05 -8.28 -5.98
N SER A 55 2.63 -9.47 -6.15
CA SER A 55 2.12 -10.48 -7.09
C SER A 55 0.75 -11.03 -6.65
N GLN A 56 0.54 -11.16 -5.34
CA GLN A 56 -0.77 -11.54 -4.80
C GLN A 56 -1.82 -10.47 -5.11
N LEU A 57 -1.50 -9.18 -4.88
CA LEU A 57 -2.40 -8.07 -5.18
C LEU A 57 -2.72 -7.97 -6.67
N MET A 58 -1.71 -8.14 -7.53
CA MET A 58 -1.89 -8.13 -8.99
C MET A 58 -2.87 -9.21 -9.44
N LYS A 59 -2.77 -10.42 -8.89
CA LYS A 59 -3.71 -11.50 -9.18
C LYS A 59 -5.15 -11.12 -8.81
N ILE A 60 -5.37 -10.53 -7.62
CA ILE A 60 -6.70 -10.08 -7.20
C ILE A 60 -7.21 -8.95 -8.10
N HIS A 61 -6.33 -8.04 -8.52
CA HIS A 61 -6.64 -6.99 -9.48
C HIS A 61 -7.12 -7.57 -10.83
N GLU A 62 -6.37 -8.51 -11.40
CA GLU A 62 -6.71 -9.18 -12.66
C GLU A 62 -8.05 -9.93 -12.59
N GLU A 63 -8.33 -10.60 -11.46
CA GLU A 63 -9.58 -11.35 -11.26
C GLU A 63 -10.80 -10.44 -11.06
N ASN A 64 -10.62 -9.21 -10.55
CA ASN A 64 -11.72 -8.33 -10.17
C ASN A 64 -11.80 -7.02 -10.98
N GLU A 65 -10.82 -6.72 -11.81
CA GLU A 65 -10.71 -5.51 -12.64
C GLU A 65 -10.91 -4.21 -11.81
N CYS A 66 -10.37 -4.17 -10.59
CA CYS A 66 -10.51 -3.04 -9.68
C CYS A 66 -9.21 -2.77 -8.89
N SER A 67 -9.11 -1.60 -8.28
CA SER A 67 -7.99 -1.26 -7.41
C SER A 67 -7.91 -2.20 -6.21
N VAL A 68 -6.67 -2.58 -5.82
CA VAL A 68 -6.41 -3.47 -4.70
C VAL A 68 -5.37 -2.85 -3.78
N ILE A 69 -5.62 -2.85 -2.49
CA ILE A 69 -4.68 -2.40 -1.45
C ILE A 69 -4.34 -3.55 -0.51
N GLY A 70 -3.07 -3.68 -0.17
CA GLY A 70 -2.63 -4.65 0.82
C GLY A 70 -3.05 -4.23 2.22
N VAL A 71 -3.62 -5.15 2.98
CA VAL A 71 -3.96 -4.93 4.39
C VAL A 71 -3.40 -6.04 5.27
N ASN A 72 -3.17 -5.73 6.54
CA ASN A 72 -2.75 -6.66 7.57
C ASN A 72 -3.54 -6.42 8.85
N GLU A 73 -3.79 -7.47 9.63
CA GLU A 73 -4.36 -7.31 10.95
C GLU A 73 -3.33 -6.75 11.93
N VAL A 74 -3.72 -5.73 12.67
CA VAL A 74 -2.89 -5.12 13.72
C VAL A 74 -3.65 -5.13 15.05
N PRO A 75 -2.95 -5.09 16.20
CA PRO A 75 -3.59 -4.85 17.49
C PRO A 75 -4.40 -3.54 17.48
N GLU A 76 -5.56 -3.51 18.12
CA GLU A 76 -6.44 -2.32 18.15
C GLU A 76 -5.72 -1.04 18.61
N ASN A 77 -4.82 -1.16 19.59
CA ASN A 77 -4.01 -0.06 20.10
C ASN A 77 -2.89 0.41 19.15
N GLU A 78 -2.75 -0.19 17.99
CA GLU A 78 -1.80 0.22 16.96
C GLU A 78 -2.46 0.84 15.73
N THR A 79 -3.78 0.80 15.63
CA THR A 79 -4.54 1.31 14.48
C THR A 79 -4.30 2.79 14.21
N GLU A 80 -4.01 3.58 15.24
CA GLU A 80 -3.68 5.01 15.15
C GLU A 80 -2.40 5.35 14.35
N LYS A 81 -1.61 4.32 13.99
CA LYS A 81 -0.37 4.49 13.21
C LYS A 81 -0.57 4.36 11.71
N TYR A 82 -1.73 3.84 11.26
CA TYR A 82 -1.98 3.39 9.90
C TYR A 82 -3.27 3.96 9.32
N GLY A 83 -3.40 3.92 7.99
CA GLY A 83 -4.71 3.94 7.36
C GLY A 83 -5.47 2.64 7.70
N VAL A 84 -6.73 2.74 8.08
CA VAL A 84 -7.56 1.60 8.47
C VAL A 84 -8.79 1.52 7.59
N ILE A 85 -9.07 0.34 7.03
CA ILE A 85 -10.23 0.16 6.15
C ILE A 85 -11.51 -0.13 6.94
N SER A 86 -12.64 0.32 6.41
CA SER A 86 -13.98 -0.10 6.80
C SER A 86 -14.55 -1.02 5.73
N ILE A 87 -15.24 -2.07 6.16
CA ILE A 87 -15.87 -3.07 5.29
C ILE A 87 -17.35 -3.23 5.65
N ASP A 88 -18.21 -3.50 4.68
CA ASP A 88 -19.65 -3.66 4.94
C ASP A 88 -19.98 -5.00 5.58
N GLU A 89 -19.40 -6.06 5.09
CA GLU A 89 -19.47 -7.41 5.66
C GLU A 89 -18.16 -8.14 5.38
N PRO A 90 -17.75 -9.09 6.22
CA PRO A 90 -16.65 -9.96 5.88
C PRO A 90 -17.05 -10.83 4.69
N SER A 91 -16.95 -10.30 3.49
CA SER A 91 -17.05 -11.07 2.26
C SER A 91 -15.76 -11.86 2.13
N SER A 92 -15.60 -12.82 3.02
CA SER A 92 -14.43 -13.68 3.13
C SER A 92 -14.45 -14.80 2.10
N THR A 93 -14.53 -14.47 0.84
CA THR A 93 -13.98 -15.35 -0.17
C THR A 93 -12.54 -14.92 -0.37
N ASN A 94 -11.59 -15.74 0.08
CA ASN A 94 -10.16 -15.62 -0.21
C ASN A 94 -9.46 -14.34 0.32
N ASN A 95 -9.64 -13.96 1.59
CA ASN A 95 -8.92 -12.84 2.22
C ASN A 95 -9.14 -11.47 1.52
N SER A 96 -10.21 -11.33 0.74
CA SER A 96 -10.56 -10.12 0.00
C SER A 96 -11.75 -9.41 0.64
N TYR A 97 -11.64 -8.12 0.88
CA TYR A 97 -12.65 -7.29 1.51
C TYR A 97 -13.00 -6.11 0.60
N VAL A 98 -14.26 -5.93 0.27
CA VAL A 98 -14.70 -4.72 -0.46
C VAL A 98 -14.70 -3.55 0.51
N LEU A 99 -13.96 -2.49 0.18
CA LEU A 99 -13.90 -1.28 1.01
C LEU A 99 -15.22 -0.51 0.94
N LYS A 100 -15.68 -0.09 2.10
CA LYS A 100 -16.73 0.92 2.28
C LYS A 100 -16.15 2.30 2.55
N ASP A 101 -15.11 2.35 3.36
CA ASP A 101 -14.41 3.57 3.74
C ASP A 101 -12.95 3.27 4.09
N ILE A 102 -12.14 4.30 4.21
CA ILE A 102 -10.77 4.24 4.70
C ILE A 102 -10.50 5.50 5.53
N VAL A 103 -9.86 5.34 6.69
CA VAL A 103 -9.57 6.41 7.63
C VAL A 103 -8.09 6.45 7.93
N GLU A 104 -7.44 7.58 7.68
CA GLU A 104 -6.03 7.78 8.00
C GLU A 104 -5.84 8.02 9.50
N LYS A 105 -5.01 7.19 10.15
CA LYS A 105 -4.59 7.31 11.54
C LYS A 105 -5.73 7.65 12.51
N PRO A 106 -6.75 6.79 12.62
CA PRO A 106 -7.90 7.04 13.48
C PRO A 106 -7.46 7.20 14.93
N GLN A 107 -7.75 8.35 15.54
CA GLN A 107 -7.35 8.65 16.93
C GLN A 107 -8.24 7.94 17.97
N SER A 108 -9.40 7.48 17.55
CA SER A 108 -10.35 6.69 18.34
C SER A 108 -11.31 5.96 17.42
N ASN A 109 -11.92 4.88 17.92
CA ASN A 109 -12.96 4.14 17.20
C ASN A 109 -12.55 3.77 15.77
N ALA A 110 -11.38 3.14 15.62
CA ALA A 110 -10.95 2.61 14.33
C ALA A 110 -12.05 1.72 13.74
N PRO A 111 -12.35 1.83 12.43
CA PRO A 111 -13.48 1.12 11.82
C PRO A 111 -13.27 -0.41 11.78
N SER A 112 -12.02 -0.85 11.90
CA SER A 112 -11.60 -2.25 12.01
C SER A 112 -10.17 -2.34 12.55
N ASN A 113 -9.60 -3.54 12.59
CA ASN A 113 -8.16 -3.78 12.83
C ASN A 113 -7.37 -4.07 11.53
N LEU A 114 -7.96 -3.87 10.36
CA LEU A 114 -7.34 -4.08 9.06
C LEU A 114 -6.58 -2.81 8.63
N ALA A 115 -5.29 -2.81 8.90
CA ALA A 115 -4.38 -1.70 8.60
C ALA A 115 -3.80 -1.81 7.18
N VAL A 116 -3.76 -0.70 6.46
CA VAL A 116 -3.16 -0.61 5.13
C VAL A 116 -1.65 -0.71 5.23
N VAL A 117 -1.06 -1.47 4.32
CA VAL A 117 0.40 -1.59 4.17
C VAL A 117 0.86 -0.93 2.87
N GLY A 118 2.16 -0.69 2.77
CA GLY A 118 2.78 -0.01 1.62
C GLY A 118 2.80 -0.82 0.31
N ARG A 119 1.69 -1.47 -0.03
CA ARG A 119 1.51 -2.25 -1.27
C ARG A 119 0.14 -1.98 -1.86
N TYR A 120 0.14 -1.46 -3.10
CA TYR A 120 -1.09 -1.11 -3.79
C TYR A 120 -0.99 -1.50 -5.27
N VAL A 121 -2.12 -1.85 -5.88
CA VAL A 121 -2.35 -1.85 -7.33
C VAL A 121 -3.54 -0.94 -7.56
N LEU A 122 -3.30 0.25 -8.09
CA LEU A 122 -4.32 1.29 -8.23
C LEU A 122 -4.61 1.59 -9.69
N SER A 123 -5.88 1.84 -10.01
CA SER A 123 -6.28 2.47 -11.25
C SER A 123 -5.62 3.84 -11.41
N SER A 124 -5.14 4.16 -12.63
CA SER A 124 -4.57 5.47 -12.95
C SER A 124 -5.55 6.64 -12.74
N LYS A 125 -6.85 6.36 -12.61
CA LYS A 125 -7.86 7.36 -12.23
C LYS A 125 -7.62 7.97 -10.86
N ILE A 126 -6.79 7.35 -9.99
CA ILE A 126 -6.39 7.93 -8.71
C ILE A 126 -5.80 9.34 -8.86
N PHE A 127 -5.11 9.63 -9.97
CA PHE A 127 -4.55 10.95 -10.24
C PHE A 127 -5.59 12.07 -10.33
N LYS A 128 -6.82 11.76 -10.79
CA LYS A 128 -7.95 12.71 -10.78
C LYS A 128 -8.26 13.20 -9.36
N TYR A 129 -8.19 12.31 -8.38
CA TYR A 129 -8.50 12.62 -6.98
C TYR A 129 -7.32 13.30 -6.29
N LEU A 130 -6.09 12.90 -6.59
CA LEU A 130 -4.88 13.50 -6.03
C LEU A 130 -4.68 14.96 -6.44
N LYS A 131 -5.08 15.37 -7.65
CA LYS A 131 -4.87 16.72 -8.19
C LYS A 131 -5.48 17.86 -7.36
N ASN A 132 -6.62 17.59 -6.71
CA ASN A 132 -7.39 18.62 -6.00
C ASN A 132 -7.51 18.31 -4.51
N LEU A 133 -6.66 17.40 -4.01
CA LEU A 133 -6.70 16.99 -2.63
C LEU A 133 -5.95 17.99 -1.76
N GLU A 134 -6.64 18.55 -0.77
CA GLU A 134 -6.03 19.43 0.23
C GLU A 134 -5.29 18.61 1.29
N PRO A 135 -4.20 19.13 1.86
CA PRO A 135 -3.52 18.47 2.96
C PRO A 135 -4.46 18.20 4.16
N SER A 136 -4.35 17.04 4.77
CA SER A 136 -5.17 16.60 5.88
C SER A 136 -4.34 16.26 7.12
N VAL A 137 -4.34 15.01 7.56
CA VAL A 137 -3.60 14.54 8.74
C VAL A 137 -2.10 14.84 8.61
N GLY A 138 -1.56 15.53 9.59
CA GLY A 138 -0.14 15.92 9.59
C GLY A 138 0.22 17.06 8.65
N GLY A 139 -0.74 17.70 7.98
CA GLY A 139 -0.50 18.73 6.95
C GLY A 139 0.00 18.13 5.63
N GLU A 140 -0.27 16.85 5.38
CA GLU A 140 0.17 16.09 4.22
C GLU A 140 -1.00 15.72 3.31
N VAL A 141 -0.73 15.61 2.01
CA VAL A 141 -1.65 15.02 1.03
C VAL A 141 -1.59 13.51 1.17
N GLN A 142 -2.61 12.94 1.80
CA GLN A 142 -2.66 11.52 2.12
C GLN A 142 -3.21 10.69 0.94
N LEU A 143 -2.55 9.57 0.62
CA LEU A 143 -3.07 8.63 -0.39
C LEU A 143 -4.40 8.03 0.02
N THR A 144 -4.60 7.77 1.30
CA THR A 144 -5.85 7.25 1.87
C THR A 144 -7.04 8.16 1.61
N ASP A 145 -6.85 9.49 1.66
CA ASP A 145 -7.91 10.46 1.34
C ASP A 145 -8.28 10.41 -0.16
N ALA A 146 -7.30 10.25 -1.04
CA ALA A 146 -7.57 10.06 -2.47
C ALA A 146 -8.31 8.75 -2.75
N ILE A 147 -7.93 7.66 -2.09
CA ILE A 147 -8.62 6.37 -2.18
C ILE A 147 -10.06 6.50 -1.66
N LYS A 148 -10.26 7.20 -0.55
CA LYS A 148 -11.60 7.47 0.00
C LYS A 148 -12.49 8.19 -1.01
N LEU A 149 -11.99 9.21 -1.69
CA LEU A 149 -12.74 9.89 -2.75
C LEU A 149 -13.02 8.96 -3.93
N MET A 150 -12.06 8.12 -4.31
CA MET A 150 -12.22 7.16 -5.41
C MET A 150 -13.30 6.12 -5.13
N LEU A 151 -13.57 5.75 -3.88
CA LEU A 151 -14.64 4.83 -3.49
C LEU A 151 -16.05 5.28 -3.93
N ASN A 152 -16.26 6.57 -4.21
CA ASN A 152 -17.54 7.05 -4.74
C ASN A 152 -17.78 6.63 -6.20
N ASP A 153 -16.74 6.38 -6.95
CA ASP A 153 -16.79 6.10 -8.39
C ASP A 153 -16.32 4.67 -8.73
N GLU A 154 -15.51 4.05 -7.87
CA GLU A 154 -14.85 2.77 -8.17
C GLU A 154 -14.82 1.83 -6.96
N LYS A 155 -14.92 0.53 -7.24
CA LYS A 155 -14.69 -0.53 -6.26
C LYS A 155 -13.20 -0.60 -5.92
N VAL A 156 -12.89 -0.73 -4.62
CA VAL A 156 -11.55 -1.03 -4.13
C VAL A 156 -11.61 -2.26 -3.22
N ILE A 157 -10.65 -3.15 -3.36
CA ILE A 157 -10.51 -4.35 -2.52
C ILE A 157 -9.34 -4.15 -1.57
N GLY A 158 -9.54 -4.41 -0.28
CA GLY A 158 -8.50 -4.67 0.70
C GLY A 158 -8.17 -6.15 0.69
N TYR A 159 -6.92 -6.51 0.41
CA TYR A 159 -6.47 -7.89 0.39
C TYR A 159 -5.57 -8.19 1.59
N LEU A 160 -6.00 -9.09 2.46
CA LEU A 160 -5.20 -9.61 3.57
C LEU A 160 -4.16 -10.58 2.97
N TYR A 161 -2.98 -10.03 2.67
CA TYR A 161 -1.91 -10.77 2.01
C TYR A 161 -1.25 -11.79 2.94
N GLU A 162 -0.61 -12.76 2.33
CA GLU A 162 0.27 -13.71 3.02
C GLU A 162 1.71 -13.23 2.99
N GLY A 163 2.41 -13.33 4.12
CA GLY A 163 3.83 -12.98 4.23
C GLY A 163 4.20 -12.36 5.57
N THR A 164 5.51 -12.24 5.79
CA THR A 164 6.07 -11.63 6.98
C THR A 164 6.47 -10.18 6.68
N LYS A 165 5.85 -9.24 7.40
CA LYS A 165 6.13 -7.79 7.27
C LYS A 165 7.16 -7.32 8.27
N PHE A 166 8.07 -6.47 7.82
CA PHE A 166 9.00 -5.69 8.64
C PHE A 166 8.86 -4.21 8.29
N ASP A 167 8.59 -3.37 9.29
CA ASP A 167 8.62 -1.92 9.19
C ASP A 167 10.06 -1.42 9.26
N CYS A 168 10.73 -1.32 8.11
CA CYS A 168 12.10 -0.84 7.99
C CYS A 168 12.25 0.68 8.15
N GLY A 169 11.16 1.42 8.23
CA GLY A 169 11.14 2.84 8.64
C GLY A 169 11.51 3.04 10.12
N SER A 170 11.31 2.02 10.95
CA SER A 170 11.75 2.00 12.34
C SER A 170 13.10 1.29 12.52
N ARG A 171 13.94 1.78 13.47
CA ARG A 171 15.22 1.12 13.78
C ARG A 171 15.03 -0.33 14.21
N HIS A 172 14.01 -0.59 15.01
CA HIS A 172 13.73 -1.93 15.53
C HIS A 172 13.27 -2.88 14.42
N GLY A 173 12.35 -2.44 13.56
CA GLY A 173 11.87 -3.22 12.41
C GLY A 173 12.98 -3.52 11.41
N TYR A 174 13.84 -2.54 11.11
CA TYR A 174 15.02 -2.73 10.25
C TYR A 174 15.97 -3.81 10.79
N VAL A 175 16.31 -3.76 12.10
CA VAL A 175 17.17 -4.79 12.73
C VAL A 175 16.50 -6.16 12.71
N ASN A 176 15.18 -6.24 12.92
CA ASN A 176 14.46 -7.50 12.87
C ASN A 176 14.44 -8.09 11.44
N ALA A 177 14.28 -7.26 10.42
CA ALA A 177 14.39 -7.68 9.02
C ALA A 177 15.76 -8.30 8.72
N ILE A 178 16.84 -7.63 9.13
CA ILE A 178 18.22 -8.15 8.96
C ILE A 178 18.41 -9.50 9.68
N LYS A 179 17.93 -9.61 10.93
CA LYS A 179 18.05 -10.86 11.69
C LYS A 179 17.29 -12.01 11.03
N HIS A 180 16.12 -11.73 10.46
CA HIS A 180 15.33 -12.74 9.75
C HIS A 180 16.05 -13.22 8.50
N LEU A 181 16.47 -12.29 7.63
CA LEU A 181 17.20 -12.62 6.40
C LEU A 181 18.54 -13.30 6.66
N ALA A 182 19.25 -12.90 7.72
CA ALA A 182 20.53 -13.54 8.07
C ALA A 182 20.35 -15.01 8.47
N LYS A 183 19.23 -15.38 9.09
CA LYS A 183 18.94 -16.78 9.40
C LYS A 183 18.71 -17.60 8.13
N GLU A 184 17.90 -17.09 7.20
CA GLU A 184 17.66 -17.76 5.93
C GLU A 184 18.96 -18.02 5.14
N ILE A 185 19.89 -17.04 5.10
CA ILE A 185 21.18 -17.16 4.41
C ILE A 185 22.14 -18.13 5.12
N LEU A 186 22.05 -18.25 6.45
CA LEU A 186 22.96 -19.10 7.23
C LEU A 186 22.45 -20.55 7.38
N ASP A 187 21.16 -20.78 7.17
CA ASP A 187 20.53 -22.09 7.23
C ASP A 187 20.52 -22.80 5.85
N ASP A 188 20.90 -22.10 4.75
CA ASP A 188 21.20 -22.63 3.41
C ASP A 188 22.68 -23.03 3.26
#